data_f1a8d4aa4b70d6097ee14163bc415915
#
_entry.id   f1a8d4aa4b70d6097ee14163bc415915
#
_cell.length_a   1.000
_cell.length_b   1.000
_cell.length_c   1.000
_cell.angle_alpha   90.00
_cell.angle_beta   90.00
_cell.angle_gamma   90.00
#
_symmetry.space_group_name_H-M   'P 1'
#
loop_
_entity.id
_entity.type
_entity.pdbx_description
1 polymer ?
#
loop_
_entity_poly.entity_id
_entity_poly.type
_entity_poly.pdbx_seq_one_letter_code
_entity_poly.pdbx_strand_id
1 'polypeptide(L)'
;CGICDGMGYQDNTKALLMTRAMVELCHLGERLGGDRQTFGGLAGMGDLIVTCTSMHSRNRRAGILLGQGKSVGQTLAETGGVVEGYYAAASMHQLAEKTGVEMPICECVYKILYHGMKARDAVGELMGRAKKVDAEYEKLARELMGRARKGEIEDGWRYPVG
;
A
#
# COMPACT_ATOMS: atom_id res chain seq x y z
N CYS A 1 0.82 -4.70 6.02
CA CYS A 1 1.28 -6.08 5.77
C CYS A 1 1.29 -6.90 7.04
N GLY A 2 1.90 -6.42 8.14
CA GLY A 2 1.88 -7.13 9.43
C GLY A 2 0.47 -7.36 9.97
N ILE A 3 -0.44 -6.40 9.81
CA ILE A 3 -1.84 -6.55 10.21
C ILE A 3 -2.49 -7.72 9.45
N CYS A 4 -2.25 -7.83 8.16
CA CYS A 4 -2.75 -8.94 7.35
C CYS A 4 -2.18 -10.29 7.82
N ASP A 5 -0.88 -10.35 8.13
CA ASP A 5 -0.26 -11.55 8.69
C ASP A 5 -0.92 -11.95 10.02
N GLY A 6 -1.14 -10.99 10.93
CA GLY A 6 -1.79 -11.23 12.22
C GLY A 6 -3.24 -11.70 12.12
N MET A 7 -3.94 -11.31 11.06
CA MET A 7 -5.29 -11.75 10.72
C MET A 7 -5.34 -13.10 9.98
N GLY A 8 -4.19 -13.67 9.60
CA GLY A 8 -4.09 -14.94 8.87
C GLY A 8 -4.33 -14.82 7.35
N TYR A 9 -4.20 -13.62 6.78
CA TYR A 9 -4.24 -13.48 5.32
C TYR A 9 -2.97 -14.03 4.67
N GLN A 10 -3.14 -14.57 3.46
CA GLN A 10 -2.06 -15.20 2.70
C GLN A 10 -1.18 -14.19 1.96
N ASP A 11 -0.07 -14.66 1.39
CA ASP A 11 0.98 -13.83 0.76
C ASP A 11 0.49 -13.01 -0.44
N ASN A 12 -0.49 -13.52 -1.21
CA ASN A 12 -1.08 -12.76 -2.31
C ASN A 12 -1.81 -11.48 -1.83
N THR A 13 -2.42 -11.48 -0.65
CA THR A 13 -3.00 -10.26 -0.06
C THR A 13 -1.90 -9.25 0.27
N LYS A 14 -0.76 -9.69 0.81
CA LYS A 14 0.39 -8.81 1.05
C LYS A 14 0.97 -8.26 -0.24
N ALA A 15 1.12 -9.10 -1.28
CA ALA A 15 1.61 -8.66 -2.58
C ALA A 15 0.72 -7.57 -3.16
N LEU A 16 -0.61 -7.74 -3.09
CA LEU A 16 -1.57 -6.72 -3.51
C LEU A 16 -1.41 -5.42 -2.72
N LEU A 17 -1.29 -5.49 -1.40
CA LEU A 17 -1.08 -4.31 -0.55
C LEU A 17 0.23 -3.59 -0.87
N MET A 18 1.34 -4.32 -1.02
CA MET A 18 2.63 -3.72 -1.37
C MET A 18 2.58 -3.01 -2.71
N THR A 19 1.95 -3.61 -3.71
CA THR A 19 1.77 -3.00 -5.04
C THR A 19 0.96 -1.71 -4.95
N ARG A 20 -0.14 -1.70 -4.20
CA ARG A 20 -0.97 -0.51 -4.00
C ARG A 20 -0.28 0.56 -3.16
N ALA A 21 0.42 0.17 -2.09
CA ALA A 21 1.19 1.10 -1.27
C ALA A 21 2.29 1.80 -2.07
N MET A 22 2.93 1.10 -3.02
CA MET A 22 3.91 1.71 -3.91
C MET A 22 3.29 2.80 -4.78
N VAL A 23 2.06 2.60 -5.26
CA VAL A 23 1.33 3.64 -6.03
C VAL A 23 1.08 4.87 -5.17
N GLU A 24 0.63 4.69 -3.91
CA GLU A 24 0.43 5.79 -2.97
C GLU A 24 1.74 6.55 -2.72
N LEU A 25 2.83 5.83 -2.47
CA LEU A 25 4.16 6.41 -2.25
C LEU A 25 4.67 7.19 -3.47
N CYS A 26 4.50 6.63 -4.68
CA CYS A 26 4.88 7.31 -5.91
C CYS A 26 4.09 8.62 -6.10
N HIS A 27 2.78 8.59 -5.93
CA HIS A 27 1.94 9.79 -6.09
C HIS A 27 2.32 10.89 -5.10
N LEU A 28 2.53 10.53 -3.83
CA LEU A 28 2.97 11.49 -2.83
C LEU A 28 4.38 12.01 -3.14
N GLY A 29 5.30 11.12 -3.48
CA GLY A 29 6.67 11.48 -3.82
C GLY A 29 6.77 12.42 -5.00
N GLU A 30 6.04 12.14 -6.08
CA GLU A 30 5.95 13.03 -7.26
C GLU A 30 5.34 14.38 -6.90
N ARG A 31 4.30 14.38 -6.06
CA ARG A 31 3.66 15.62 -5.58
C ARG A 31 4.60 16.50 -4.77
N LEU A 32 5.60 15.89 -4.12
CA LEU A 32 6.66 16.57 -3.36
C LEU A 32 7.91 16.88 -4.20
N GLY A 33 7.89 16.64 -5.51
CA GLY A 33 9.00 16.90 -6.43
C GLY A 33 10.02 15.76 -6.54
N GLY A 34 9.70 14.57 -6.03
CA GLY A 34 10.54 13.38 -6.19
C GLY A 34 10.39 12.72 -7.55
N ASP A 35 11.35 11.87 -7.91
CA ASP A 35 11.34 11.10 -9.15
C ASP A 35 10.69 9.72 -8.92
N ARG A 36 9.67 9.40 -9.72
CA ARG A 36 8.97 8.11 -9.70
C ARG A 36 9.90 6.91 -9.88
N GLN A 37 10.94 7.03 -10.68
CA GLN A 37 11.90 5.94 -10.92
C GLN A 37 12.67 5.59 -9.64
N THR A 38 13.01 6.58 -8.81
CA THR A 38 13.65 6.36 -7.52
C THR A 38 12.79 5.50 -6.60
N PHE A 39 11.47 5.75 -6.57
CA PHE A 39 10.53 4.94 -5.76
C PHE A 39 10.37 3.51 -6.29
N GLY A 40 10.46 3.31 -7.62
CA GLY A 40 10.44 1.98 -8.23
C GLY A 40 11.69 1.14 -8.02
N GLY A 41 12.80 1.77 -7.59
CA GLY A 41 14.10 1.14 -7.37
C GLY A 41 14.31 0.56 -5.98
N LEU A 42 15.60 0.33 -5.63
CA LEU A 42 16.00 -0.24 -4.33
C LEU A 42 15.60 0.62 -3.14
N ALA A 43 15.69 1.95 -3.29
CA ALA A 43 15.35 2.91 -2.22
C ALA A 43 13.85 2.99 -1.91
N GLY A 44 12.98 2.53 -2.79
CA GLY A 44 11.54 2.49 -2.58
C GLY A 44 11.00 1.07 -2.51
N MET A 45 10.80 0.43 -3.67
CA MET A 45 10.23 -0.92 -3.74
C MET A 45 11.07 -1.95 -2.99
N GLY A 46 12.41 -1.87 -3.09
CA GLY A 46 13.30 -2.79 -2.39
C GLY A 46 13.14 -2.70 -0.88
N ASP A 47 13.18 -1.50 -0.32
CA ASP A 47 12.99 -1.27 1.12
C ASP A 47 11.57 -1.68 1.57
N LEU A 48 10.54 -1.35 0.80
CA LEU A 48 9.16 -1.74 1.09
C LEU A 48 9.03 -3.27 1.21
N ILE A 49 9.58 -4.03 0.26
CA ILE A 49 9.53 -5.50 0.28
C ILE A 49 10.23 -6.04 1.52
N VAL A 50 11.45 -5.60 1.80
CA VAL A 50 12.22 -6.07 2.96
C VAL A 50 11.49 -5.75 4.26
N THR A 51 10.98 -4.52 4.42
CA THR A 51 10.27 -4.09 5.63
C THR A 51 8.97 -4.87 5.83
N CYS A 52 8.23 -5.15 4.76
CA CYS A 52 6.97 -5.89 4.83
C CYS A 52 7.15 -7.40 5.06
N THR A 53 8.31 -7.97 4.72
CA THR A 53 8.52 -9.43 4.81
C THR A 53 9.43 -9.85 5.96
N SER A 54 10.33 -8.99 6.43
CA SER A 54 11.29 -9.32 7.48
C SER A 54 10.66 -9.34 8.88
N MET A 55 10.93 -10.38 9.65
CA MET A 55 10.59 -10.45 11.09
C MET A 55 11.46 -9.54 11.97
N HIS A 56 12.54 -8.99 11.43
CA HIS A 56 13.34 -7.99 12.15
C HIS A 56 12.64 -6.61 12.14
N SER A 57 11.70 -6.37 11.22
CA SER A 57 10.92 -5.13 11.19
C SER A 57 10.01 -5.01 12.40
N ARG A 58 10.25 -3.99 13.23
CA ARG A 58 9.38 -3.65 14.37
C ARG A 58 7.99 -3.24 13.90
N ASN A 59 7.89 -2.50 12.79
CA ASN A 59 6.62 -2.12 12.20
C ASN A 59 5.79 -3.35 11.82
N ARG A 60 6.42 -4.35 11.18
CA ARG A 60 5.73 -5.60 10.84
C ARG A 60 5.26 -6.35 12.07
N ARG A 61 6.13 -6.52 13.09
CA ARG A 61 5.75 -7.20 14.35
C ARG A 61 4.60 -6.50 15.07
N ALA A 62 4.64 -5.16 15.15
CA ALA A 62 3.54 -4.39 15.70
C ALA A 62 2.25 -4.61 14.90
N GLY A 63 2.33 -4.60 13.58
CA GLY A 63 1.19 -4.92 12.72
C GLY A 63 0.58 -6.30 13.01
N ILE A 64 1.42 -7.33 13.19
CA ILE A 64 0.96 -8.69 13.54
C ILE A 64 0.15 -8.67 14.85
N LEU A 65 0.64 -7.99 15.88
CA LEU A 65 -0.06 -7.89 17.16
C LEU A 65 -1.41 -7.16 17.03
N LEU A 66 -1.46 -6.08 16.26
CA LEU A 66 -2.71 -5.38 15.93
C LEU A 66 -3.69 -6.28 15.16
N GLY A 67 -3.19 -7.03 14.19
CA GLY A 67 -4.00 -7.98 13.42
C GLY A 67 -4.57 -9.12 14.26
N GLN A 68 -3.86 -9.52 15.32
CA GLN A 68 -4.31 -10.47 16.34
C GLN A 68 -5.32 -9.88 17.32
N GLY A 69 -5.64 -8.59 17.20
CA GLY A 69 -6.64 -7.92 18.02
C GLY A 69 -6.12 -7.26 19.29
N LYS A 70 -4.80 -7.13 19.47
CA LYS A 70 -4.23 -6.38 20.59
C LYS A 70 -4.49 -4.89 20.42
N SER A 71 -4.66 -4.20 21.54
CA SER A 71 -4.77 -2.74 21.55
C SER A 71 -3.45 -2.09 21.13
N VAL A 72 -3.49 -0.84 20.68
CA VAL A 72 -2.28 -0.08 20.32
C VAL A 72 -1.31 0.00 21.49
N GLY A 73 -1.80 0.27 22.70
CA GLY A 73 -0.94 0.33 23.90
C GLY A 73 -0.24 -0.99 24.20
N GLN A 74 -0.95 -2.12 24.14
CA GLN A 74 -0.36 -3.45 24.29
C GLN A 74 0.66 -3.74 23.22
N THR A 75 0.34 -3.41 21.98
CA THR A 75 1.22 -3.61 20.82
C THR A 75 2.54 -2.86 20.97
N LEU A 76 2.50 -1.59 21.35
CA LEU A 76 3.70 -0.78 21.54
C LEU A 76 4.56 -1.30 22.71
N ALA A 77 3.94 -1.74 23.80
CA ALA A 77 4.65 -2.31 24.95
C ALA A 77 5.34 -3.64 24.60
N GLU A 78 4.68 -4.53 23.85
CA GLU A 78 5.18 -5.87 23.55
C GLU A 78 6.19 -5.89 22.38
N THR A 79 6.08 -4.96 21.43
CA THR A 79 7.01 -4.93 20.27
C THR A 79 8.45 -4.67 20.70
N GLY A 80 8.65 -3.94 21.79
CA GLY A 80 9.97 -3.54 22.31
C GLY A 80 10.65 -2.49 21.43
N GLY A 81 11.06 -1.40 22.03
CA GLY A 81 11.67 -0.25 21.34
C GLY A 81 10.66 0.59 20.54
N VAL A 82 11.17 1.53 19.78
CA VAL A 82 10.35 2.48 19.04
C VAL A 82 9.74 1.83 17.77
N VAL A 83 8.43 1.90 17.63
CA VAL A 83 7.73 1.54 16.39
C VAL A 83 7.56 2.81 15.57
N GLU A 84 8.50 3.05 14.65
CA GLU A 84 8.53 4.29 13.85
C GLU A 84 7.26 4.48 13.00
N GLY A 85 6.68 3.38 12.50
CA GLY A 85 5.43 3.40 11.76
C GLY A 85 4.24 4.00 12.52
N TYR A 86 4.27 3.96 13.86
CA TYR A 86 3.26 4.64 14.67
C TYR A 86 3.28 6.16 14.43
N TYR A 87 4.44 6.78 14.49
CA TYR A 87 4.59 8.22 14.27
C TYR A 87 4.48 8.59 12.78
N ALA A 88 5.05 7.75 11.91
CA ALA A 88 4.99 7.94 10.47
C ALA A 88 3.54 7.98 9.96
N ALA A 89 2.64 7.16 10.50
CA ALA A 89 1.24 7.15 10.10
C ALA A 89 0.56 8.53 10.30
N ALA A 90 0.81 9.20 11.41
CA ALA A 90 0.28 10.55 11.66
C ALA A 90 0.90 11.59 10.72
N SER A 91 2.22 11.51 10.49
CA SER A 91 2.90 12.43 9.56
C SER A 91 2.42 12.25 8.13
N MET A 92 2.22 11.00 7.69
CA MET A 92 1.73 10.70 6.34
C MET A 92 0.29 11.14 6.14
N HIS A 93 -0.57 10.98 7.15
CA HIS A 93 -1.94 11.49 7.12
C HIS A 93 -1.96 13.01 6.92
N GLN A 94 -1.21 13.77 7.74
CA GLN A 94 -1.11 15.23 7.61
C GLN A 94 -0.54 15.67 6.25
N LEU A 95 0.41 14.91 5.72
CA LEU A 95 1.04 15.21 4.44
C LEU A 95 0.06 14.94 3.28
N ALA A 96 -0.71 13.86 3.35
CA ALA A 96 -1.77 13.55 2.39
C ALA A 96 -2.83 14.66 2.36
N GLU A 97 -3.28 15.14 3.53
CA GLU A 97 -4.22 16.27 3.61
C GLU A 97 -3.65 17.55 2.98
N LYS A 98 -2.40 17.90 3.31
CA LYS A 98 -1.73 19.10 2.77
C LYS A 98 -1.54 19.07 1.26
N THR A 99 -1.26 17.90 0.71
CA THR A 99 -0.95 17.74 -0.71
C THR A 99 -2.16 17.40 -1.57
N GLY A 100 -3.26 16.99 -0.96
CA GLY A 100 -4.46 16.51 -1.64
C GLY A 100 -4.26 15.14 -2.32
N VAL A 101 -3.23 14.39 -1.93
CA VAL A 101 -2.96 13.05 -2.47
C VAL A 101 -3.78 12.01 -1.70
N GLU A 102 -4.56 11.20 -2.42
CA GLU A 102 -5.28 10.08 -1.82
C GLU A 102 -4.32 8.96 -1.42
N MET A 103 -4.34 8.60 -0.14
CA MET A 103 -3.49 7.55 0.44
C MET A 103 -4.34 6.58 1.30
N PRO A 104 -5.22 5.79 0.67
CA PRO A 104 -6.19 4.98 1.40
C PRO A 104 -5.56 3.93 2.33
N ILE A 105 -4.41 3.34 2.01
CA ILE A 105 -3.72 2.40 2.89
C ILE A 105 -3.16 3.13 4.11
N CYS A 106 -2.48 4.26 3.91
CA CYS A 106 -1.97 5.08 5.00
C CYS A 106 -3.10 5.58 5.90
N GLU A 107 -4.22 6.01 5.31
CA GLU A 107 -5.41 6.47 6.05
C GLU A 107 -6.02 5.36 6.90
N CYS A 108 -6.16 4.14 6.39
CA CYS A 108 -6.63 3.00 7.16
C CYS A 108 -5.72 2.69 8.35
N VAL A 109 -4.39 2.70 8.13
CA VAL A 109 -3.42 2.50 9.21
C VAL A 109 -3.52 3.60 10.26
N TYR A 110 -3.64 4.86 9.85
CA TYR A 110 -3.85 5.99 10.76
C TYR A 110 -5.12 5.82 11.61
N LYS A 111 -6.24 5.45 11.00
CA LYS A 111 -7.51 5.20 11.72
C LYS A 111 -7.40 4.05 12.72
N ILE A 112 -6.66 2.98 12.38
CA ILE A 112 -6.42 1.87 13.33
C ILE A 112 -5.63 2.39 14.54
N LEU A 113 -4.55 3.14 14.30
CA LEU A 113 -3.62 3.56 15.34
C LEU A 113 -4.16 4.67 16.25
N TYR A 114 -4.96 5.59 15.70
CA TYR A 114 -5.35 6.83 16.40
C TYR A 114 -6.85 6.97 16.62
N HIS A 115 -7.69 6.28 15.86
CA HIS A 115 -9.15 6.39 15.93
C HIS A 115 -9.88 5.09 16.29
N GLY A 116 -9.15 4.07 16.70
CA GLY A 116 -9.73 2.81 17.16
C GLY A 116 -10.46 1.98 16.09
N MET A 117 -10.20 2.24 14.81
CA MET A 117 -10.74 1.42 13.73
C MET A 117 -10.26 -0.02 13.88
N LYS A 118 -11.16 -0.99 13.76
CA LYS A 118 -10.76 -2.40 13.82
C LYS A 118 -9.99 -2.78 12.55
N ALA A 119 -8.94 -3.58 12.71
CA ALA A 119 -8.13 -4.07 11.58
C ALA A 119 -8.98 -4.76 10.49
N ARG A 120 -9.99 -5.53 10.89
CA ARG A 120 -10.91 -6.20 9.96
C ARG A 120 -11.69 -5.22 9.08
N ASP A 121 -12.16 -4.12 9.66
CA ASP A 121 -12.96 -3.12 8.95
C ASP A 121 -12.08 -2.37 7.93
N ALA A 122 -10.84 -2.04 8.33
CA ALA A 122 -9.85 -1.43 7.45
C ALA A 122 -9.52 -2.30 6.25
N VAL A 123 -9.25 -3.59 6.46
CA VAL A 123 -8.98 -4.52 5.36
C VAL A 123 -10.21 -4.67 4.46
N GLY A 124 -11.41 -4.74 5.03
CA GLY A 124 -12.67 -4.76 4.27
C GLY A 124 -12.85 -3.52 3.39
N GLU A 125 -12.56 -2.34 3.91
CA GLU A 125 -12.60 -1.08 3.15
C GLU A 125 -11.61 -1.10 1.96
N LEU A 126 -10.35 -1.49 2.21
CA LEU A 126 -9.32 -1.54 1.17
C LEU A 126 -9.65 -2.58 0.09
N MET A 127 -10.15 -3.76 0.46
CA MET A 127 -10.56 -4.79 -0.50
C MET A 127 -11.77 -4.35 -1.34
N GLY A 128 -12.70 -3.60 -0.76
CA GLY A 128 -13.81 -3.00 -1.48
C GLY A 128 -13.37 -1.98 -2.53
N ARG A 129 -12.36 -1.16 -2.21
CA ARG A 129 -11.74 -0.20 -3.16
C ARG A 129 -10.98 -0.93 -4.27
N ALA A 130 -10.22 -1.97 -3.96
CA ALA A 130 -9.49 -2.75 -4.97
C ALA A 130 -10.41 -3.30 -6.06
N LYS A 131 -11.56 -3.87 -5.69
CA LYS A 131 -12.55 -4.36 -6.66
C LYS A 131 -13.07 -3.29 -7.61
N LYS A 132 -13.26 -2.04 -7.15
CA LYS A 132 -13.69 -0.94 -8.02
C LYS A 132 -12.61 -0.58 -9.04
N VAL A 133 -11.35 -0.47 -8.59
CA VAL A 133 -10.22 -0.16 -9.47
C VAL A 133 -10.00 -1.26 -10.49
N ASP A 134 -10.09 -2.53 -10.10
CA ASP A 134 -9.95 -3.65 -11.01
C ASP A 134 -11.03 -3.65 -12.08
N ALA A 135 -12.28 -3.31 -11.73
CA ALA A 135 -13.38 -3.15 -12.68
C ALA A 135 -13.14 -2.01 -13.70
N GLU A 136 -12.55 -0.90 -13.26
CA GLU A 136 -12.17 0.20 -14.14
C GLU A 136 -11.04 -0.20 -15.09
N TYR A 137 -10.02 -0.91 -14.61
CA TYR A 137 -8.95 -1.45 -15.48
C TYR A 137 -9.45 -2.47 -16.47
N GLU A 138 -10.35 -3.36 -16.09
CA GLU A 138 -10.97 -4.31 -17.02
C GLU A 138 -11.79 -3.61 -18.11
N LYS A 139 -12.50 -2.54 -17.75
CA LYS A 139 -13.24 -1.73 -18.71
C LYS A 139 -12.27 -1.05 -19.69
N LEU A 140 -11.23 -0.39 -19.18
CA LEU A 140 -10.21 0.26 -19.99
C LEU A 140 -9.49 -0.75 -20.91
N ALA A 141 -9.11 -1.91 -20.41
CA ALA A 141 -8.48 -2.96 -21.20
C ALA A 141 -9.39 -3.43 -22.34
N ARG A 142 -10.68 -3.63 -22.07
CA ARG A 142 -11.67 -3.98 -23.12
C ARG A 142 -11.80 -2.90 -24.19
N GLU A 143 -11.82 -1.62 -23.79
CA GLU A 143 -11.87 -0.48 -24.70
C GLU A 143 -10.62 -0.41 -25.59
N LEU A 144 -9.42 -0.55 -25.00
CA LEU A 144 -8.13 -0.55 -25.71
C LEU A 144 -8.02 -1.73 -26.69
N MET A 145 -8.41 -2.94 -26.27
CA MET A 145 -8.43 -4.10 -27.14
C MET A 145 -9.45 -3.93 -28.29
N GLY A 146 -10.59 -3.30 -28.03
CA GLY A 146 -11.58 -2.96 -29.05
C GLY A 146 -11.01 -2.00 -30.10
N ARG A 147 -10.28 -0.98 -29.67
CA ARG A 147 -9.62 -0.01 -30.57
C ARG A 147 -8.47 -0.63 -31.35
N ALA A 148 -7.67 -1.48 -30.73
CA ALA A 148 -6.59 -2.20 -31.40
C ALA A 148 -7.14 -3.12 -32.52
N ARG A 149 -8.25 -3.84 -32.27
CA ARG A 149 -8.90 -4.68 -33.28
C ARG A 149 -9.46 -3.87 -34.48
N LYS A 150 -9.76 -2.60 -34.26
CA LYS A 150 -10.24 -1.69 -35.35
C LYS A 150 -9.10 -0.97 -36.08
N GLY A 151 -7.83 -1.25 -35.70
CA GLY A 151 -6.65 -0.57 -36.26
C GLY A 151 -6.51 0.90 -35.83
N GLU A 152 -7.20 1.31 -34.76
CA GLU A 152 -7.20 2.68 -34.26
C GLU A 152 -5.99 2.96 -33.34
N ILE A 153 -5.19 1.93 -33.02
CA ILE A 153 -3.96 2.02 -32.22
C ILE A 153 -2.84 1.45 -33.08
N GLU A 154 -1.84 2.28 -33.41
CA GLU A 154 -0.62 1.80 -34.06
C GLU A 154 0.15 0.85 -33.15
N ASP A 155 0.69 -0.25 -33.72
CA ASP A 155 1.55 -1.23 -33.04
C ASP A 155 2.90 -0.60 -32.63
N GLY A 156 2.86 0.30 -31.65
CA GLY A 156 4.06 0.99 -31.10
C GLY A 156 4.91 0.14 -30.15
N TRP A 157 4.48 -1.08 -29.81
CA TRP A 157 5.22 -1.98 -28.92
C TRP A 157 6.10 -2.94 -29.73
N ARG A 158 7.18 -2.43 -30.27
CA ARG A 158 8.29 -3.31 -30.66
C ARG A 158 9.22 -3.47 -29.43
N TYR A 159 9.22 -4.68 -28.85
CA TYR A 159 10.31 -5.04 -27.95
C TYR A 159 11.62 -4.91 -28.72
N PRO A 160 12.61 -4.18 -28.22
CA PRO A 160 13.96 -4.29 -28.77
C PRO A 160 14.46 -5.70 -28.42
N VAL A 161 14.40 -6.60 -29.38
CA VAL A 161 15.16 -7.85 -29.36
C VAL A 161 16.60 -7.45 -29.69
N GLY A 162 17.44 -7.30 -28.66
CA GLY A 162 18.87 -7.20 -28.73
C GLY A 162 19.49 -8.35 -27.98
#